data_5a0a92376f93d10780f1b5abedee22a9
#
_entry.id   5a0a92376f93d10780f1b5abedee22a9
#
_cell.length_a   1.000
_cell.length_b   1.000
_cell.length_c   1.000
_cell.angle_alpha   90.00
_cell.angle_beta   90.00
_cell.angle_gamma   90.00
#
_symmetry.space_group_name_H-M   'P 1'
#
loop_
_entity.id
_entity.type
_entity.pdbx_description
1 polymer ?
#
loop_
_entity_poly.entity_id
_entity_poly.type
_entity_poly.pdbx_seq_one_letter_code
_entity_poly.pdbx_strand_id
1 'polypeptide(L)'
;LAHRHRKVLGCPIIGITGTNGKTTTKELLASVLSTKYNLLYTEGNLNNHIGVPLTLLRLTHDHEMAVIEMGASHPGDIKELVDITQPNYGIITNVGRAHLEGFGSFGGVIKTKGELYDYMRRTKGKIFINQDNKYLKEIANGIEQVTYGSDETAFAWGCVVSCNPYLTFEWKQQGKIH
;
A
#
# COMPACT_ATOMS: atom_id res chain seq x y z
N LEU A 1 13.18 17.43 6.67
CA LEU A 1 12.07 18.39 6.71
C LEU A 1 10.72 17.67 6.62
N ALA A 2 10.43 16.90 5.55
CA ALA A 2 9.15 16.22 5.31
C ALA A 2 8.73 15.28 6.45
N HIS A 3 9.64 14.47 6.99
CA HIS A 3 9.38 13.61 8.15
C HIS A 3 8.89 14.44 9.37
N ARG A 4 9.57 15.56 9.69
CA ARG A 4 9.15 16.41 10.82
C ARG A 4 7.77 17.03 10.55
N HIS A 5 7.53 17.52 9.35
CA HIS A 5 6.25 18.07 8.92
C HIS A 5 5.11 17.06 9.07
N ARG A 6 5.31 15.84 8.51
CA ARG A 6 4.38 14.72 8.67
C ARG A 6 4.06 14.42 10.15
N LYS A 7 5.10 14.39 11.01
CA LYS A 7 4.95 14.06 12.43
C LYS A 7 4.16 15.14 13.20
N VAL A 8 4.34 16.40 12.87
CA VAL A 8 3.61 17.52 13.49
C VAL A 8 2.12 17.47 13.13
N LEU A 9 1.80 17.16 11.87
CA LEU A 9 0.41 17.15 11.41
C LEU A 9 -0.38 15.91 11.83
N GLY A 10 0.29 14.78 12.08
CA GLY A 10 -0.32 13.59 12.70
C GLY A 10 -1.38 12.84 11.88
N CYS A 11 -1.64 13.24 10.64
CA CYS A 11 -2.64 12.67 9.75
C CYS A 11 -2.40 11.15 9.52
N PRO A 12 -3.43 10.27 9.58
CA PRO A 12 -3.28 8.86 9.23
C PRO A 12 -2.84 8.65 7.78
N ILE A 13 -1.87 7.77 7.56
CA ILE A 13 -1.31 7.51 6.24
C ILE A 13 -1.43 6.03 5.87
N ILE A 14 -1.91 5.77 4.64
CA ILE A 14 -1.84 4.49 3.96
C ILE A 14 -0.61 4.50 3.06
N GLY A 15 0.38 3.65 3.36
CA GLY A 15 1.55 3.45 2.50
C GLY A 15 1.32 2.30 1.53
N ILE A 16 1.57 2.53 0.25
CA ILE A 16 1.37 1.54 -0.81
C ILE A 16 2.70 1.27 -1.51
N THR A 17 3.07 0.01 -1.62
CA THR A 17 4.14 -0.45 -2.50
C THR A 17 3.73 -1.72 -3.27
N GLY A 18 4.62 -2.27 -4.03
CA GLY A 18 4.42 -3.50 -4.81
C GLY A 18 5.13 -3.44 -6.16
N THR A 19 5.11 -4.54 -6.89
CA THR A 19 5.72 -4.60 -8.22
C THR A 19 4.82 -3.90 -9.23
N ASN A 20 3.57 -4.33 -9.34
CA ASN A 20 2.57 -3.79 -10.28
C ASN A 20 1.33 -3.32 -9.52
N GLY A 21 0.52 -2.45 -10.16
CA GLY A 21 -0.78 -2.03 -9.66
C GLY A 21 -0.75 -1.00 -8.52
N LYS A 22 0.41 -0.48 -8.12
CA LYS A 22 0.53 0.56 -7.08
C LYS A 22 -0.31 1.79 -7.41
N THR A 23 -0.08 2.38 -8.57
CA THR A 23 -0.78 3.59 -9.03
C THR A 23 -2.28 3.35 -9.19
N THR A 24 -2.67 2.21 -9.80
CA THR A 24 -4.09 1.85 -9.92
C THR A 24 -4.76 1.72 -8.56
N THR A 25 -4.12 1.01 -7.61
CA THR A 25 -4.64 0.86 -6.25
C THR A 25 -4.73 2.22 -5.54
N LYS A 26 -3.71 3.06 -5.69
CA LYS A 26 -3.70 4.42 -5.13
C LYS A 26 -4.86 5.27 -5.68
N GLU A 27 -5.08 5.28 -7.00
CA GLU A 27 -6.16 6.06 -7.62
C GLU A 27 -7.55 5.55 -7.18
N LEU A 28 -7.75 4.23 -7.13
CA LEU A 28 -9.01 3.66 -6.65
C LEU A 28 -9.28 4.01 -5.18
N LEU A 29 -8.27 3.89 -4.31
CA LEU A 29 -8.38 4.31 -2.92
C LEU A 29 -8.64 5.80 -2.79
N ALA A 30 -7.93 6.63 -3.56
CA ALA A 30 -8.15 8.07 -3.56
C ALA A 30 -9.58 8.42 -3.98
N SER A 31 -10.08 7.82 -5.04
CA SER A 31 -11.46 8.02 -5.52
C SER A 31 -12.50 7.69 -4.44
N VAL A 32 -12.35 6.54 -3.76
CA VAL A 32 -13.30 6.13 -2.72
C VAL A 32 -13.15 6.96 -1.45
N LEU A 33 -11.94 7.16 -0.96
CA LEU A 33 -11.70 7.85 0.31
C LEU A 33 -12.04 9.35 0.23
N SER A 34 -11.84 9.99 -0.91
CA SER A 34 -12.19 11.41 -1.12
C SER A 34 -13.70 11.68 -1.06
N THR A 35 -14.54 10.64 -1.13
CA THR A 35 -15.99 10.82 -0.90
C THR A 35 -16.33 11.16 0.55
N LYS A 36 -15.41 10.88 1.47
CA LYS A 36 -15.65 11.04 2.91
C LYS A 36 -14.59 11.91 3.61
N TYR A 37 -13.34 11.89 3.15
CA TYR A 37 -12.21 12.53 3.81
C TYR A 37 -11.58 13.60 2.92
N ASN A 38 -11.08 14.68 3.53
CA ASN A 38 -10.17 15.56 2.85
C ASN A 38 -8.81 14.85 2.72
N LEU A 39 -8.54 14.32 1.52
CA LEU A 39 -7.49 13.36 1.26
C LEU A 39 -6.30 14.00 0.53
N LEU A 40 -5.09 13.79 1.05
CA LEU A 40 -3.87 13.95 0.28
C LEU A 40 -3.47 12.61 -0.35
N TYR A 41 -3.03 12.61 -1.60
CA TYR A 41 -2.44 11.41 -2.20
C TYR A 41 -1.30 11.74 -3.16
N THR A 42 -0.46 10.74 -3.44
CA THR A 42 0.65 10.86 -4.39
C THR A 42 0.11 11.16 -5.78
N GLU A 43 0.51 12.27 -6.37
CA GLU A 43 0.18 12.63 -7.75
C GLU A 43 1.17 11.97 -8.72
N GLY A 44 0.63 11.49 -9.85
CA GLY A 44 1.45 10.88 -10.89
C GLY A 44 2.36 9.76 -10.35
N ASN A 45 3.64 9.87 -10.64
CA ASN A 45 4.69 8.93 -10.25
C ASN A 45 5.65 9.49 -9.17
N LEU A 46 5.21 10.44 -8.35
CA LEU A 46 6.01 11.04 -7.26
C LEU A 46 6.20 10.06 -6.09
N ASN A 47 6.74 8.88 -6.38
CA ASN A 47 6.80 7.74 -5.48
C ASN A 47 8.23 7.36 -5.03
N ASN A 48 9.23 8.21 -5.31
CA ASN A 48 10.64 8.00 -4.98
C ASN A 48 11.12 8.92 -3.84
N HIS A 49 12.42 8.89 -3.53
CA HIS A 49 13.07 9.67 -2.47
C HIS A 49 12.97 11.21 -2.65
N ILE A 50 12.52 11.70 -3.79
CA ILE A 50 12.21 13.11 -4.03
C ILE A 50 10.69 13.34 -3.96
N GLY A 51 9.92 12.54 -4.68
CA GLY A 51 8.48 12.72 -4.83
C GLY A 51 7.69 12.50 -3.54
N VAL A 52 8.06 11.49 -2.74
CA VAL A 52 7.41 11.22 -1.46
C VAL A 52 7.58 12.38 -0.48
N PRO A 53 8.79 12.93 -0.23
CA PRO A 53 8.95 14.13 0.57
C PRO A 53 8.15 15.34 0.05
N LEU A 54 8.14 15.59 -1.26
CA LEU A 54 7.37 16.68 -1.86
C LEU A 54 5.86 16.50 -1.63
N THR A 55 5.34 15.28 -1.78
CA THR A 55 3.94 14.97 -1.48
C THR A 55 3.63 15.23 -0.01
N LEU A 56 4.47 14.77 0.91
CA LEU A 56 4.27 14.96 2.35
C LEU A 56 4.32 16.43 2.78
N LEU A 57 5.12 17.26 2.12
CA LEU A 57 5.18 18.70 2.40
C LEU A 57 3.90 19.45 1.98
N ARG A 58 3.02 18.85 1.20
CA ARG A 58 1.70 19.38 0.86
C ARG A 58 0.63 19.08 1.94
N LEU A 59 0.94 18.26 2.95
CA LEU A 59 0.03 18.04 4.08
C LEU A 59 -0.27 19.39 4.77
N THR A 60 -1.53 19.56 5.16
CA THR A 60 -2.01 20.67 5.98
C THR A 60 -2.83 20.10 7.15
N HIS A 61 -3.25 20.94 8.08
CA HIS A 61 -4.15 20.53 9.17
C HIS A 61 -5.56 20.13 8.70
N ASP A 62 -5.93 20.51 7.47
CA ASP A 62 -7.24 20.20 6.91
C ASP A 62 -7.30 18.75 6.38
N HIS A 63 -6.15 18.14 6.07
CA HIS A 63 -6.12 16.77 5.58
C HIS A 63 -6.41 15.78 6.71
N GLU A 64 -7.41 14.93 6.50
CA GLU A 64 -7.86 13.92 7.46
C GLU A 64 -7.19 12.57 7.24
N MET A 65 -6.68 12.33 6.02
CA MET A 65 -5.99 11.09 5.65
C MET A 65 -5.04 11.33 4.47
N ALA A 66 -4.03 10.46 4.31
CA ALA A 66 -3.19 10.48 3.13
C ALA A 66 -2.93 9.08 2.56
N VAL A 67 -2.75 9.00 1.24
CA VAL A 67 -2.37 7.77 0.50
C VAL A 67 -1.05 8.03 -0.21
N ILE A 68 0.01 7.35 0.23
CA ILE A 68 1.37 7.58 -0.27
C ILE A 68 1.87 6.35 -1.01
N GLU A 69 2.10 6.51 -2.30
CA GLU A 69 2.74 5.49 -3.14
C GLU A 69 4.26 5.52 -2.94
N MET A 70 4.87 4.34 -2.74
CA MET A 70 6.29 4.15 -2.51
C MET A 70 6.86 3.18 -3.55
N GLY A 71 7.69 3.71 -4.43
CA GLY A 71 8.44 2.97 -5.45
C GLY A 71 9.79 2.51 -4.93
N ALA A 72 10.34 1.45 -5.53
CA ALA A 72 11.69 1.00 -5.25
C ALA A 72 12.32 0.37 -6.49
N SER A 73 13.61 0.60 -6.66
CA SER A 73 14.48 0.01 -7.67
C SER A 73 15.64 -0.76 -7.03
N HIS A 74 15.99 -0.49 -5.79
CA HIS A 74 17.09 -1.11 -5.04
C HIS A 74 16.65 -1.52 -3.63
N PRO A 75 17.37 -2.47 -3.01
CA PRO A 75 17.21 -2.79 -1.59
C PRO A 75 17.42 -1.55 -0.70
N GLY A 76 16.55 -1.36 0.29
CA GLY A 76 16.60 -0.21 1.20
C GLY A 76 15.73 0.98 0.77
N ASP A 77 15.30 1.06 -0.51
CA ASP A 77 14.48 2.18 -0.99
C ASP A 77 13.16 2.29 -0.21
N ILE A 78 12.44 1.17 -0.01
CA ILE A 78 11.18 1.20 0.75
C ILE A 78 11.44 1.54 2.21
N LYS A 79 12.53 1.03 2.79
CA LYS A 79 12.90 1.35 4.18
C LYS A 79 13.10 2.87 4.36
N GLU A 80 13.81 3.53 3.45
CA GLU A 80 13.98 4.99 3.49
C GLU A 80 12.63 5.71 3.40
N LEU A 81 11.78 5.31 2.47
CA LEU A 81 10.48 5.94 2.25
C LEU A 81 9.52 5.74 3.42
N VAL A 82 9.48 4.56 4.05
CA VAL A 82 8.62 4.34 5.23
C VAL A 82 9.12 5.08 6.46
N ASP A 83 10.43 5.25 6.61
CA ASP A 83 11.01 6.03 7.72
C ASP A 83 10.66 7.53 7.60
N ILE A 84 10.48 8.05 6.37
CA ILE A 84 10.01 9.42 6.12
C ILE A 84 8.49 9.52 6.25
N THR A 85 7.76 8.58 5.64
CA THR A 85 6.28 8.59 5.53
C THR A 85 5.61 8.26 6.86
N GLN A 86 6.17 7.34 7.62
CA GLN A 86 5.61 6.78 8.87
C GLN A 86 4.14 6.37 8.69
N PRO A 87 3.83 5.41 7.79
CA PRO A 87 2.46 5.01 7.52
C PRO A 87 1.84 4.28 8.72
N ASN A 88 0.53 4.46 8.92
CA ASN A 88 -0.29 3.76 9.90
C ASN A 88 -0.84 2.45 9.34
N TYR A 89 -1.05 2.44 8.02
CA TYR A 89 -1.57 1.29 7.26
C TYR A 89 -0.63 0.97 6.11
N GLY A 90 -0.44 -0.31 5.81
CA GLY A 90 0.43 -0.77 4.74
C GLY A 90 -0.29 -1.66 3.74
N ILE A 91 -0.01 -1.45 2.45
CA ILE A 91 -0.47 -2.31 1.35
C ILE A 91 0.73 -2.67 0.48
N ILE A 92 0.95 -3.97 0.26
CA ILE A 92 1.79 -4.46 -0.83
C ILE A 92 0.86 -5.09 -1.86
N THR A 93 0.71 -4.44 -3.01
CA THR A 93 -0.22 -4.89 -4.05
C THR A 93 0.10 -6.29 -4.55
N ASN A 94 1.37 -6.53 -4.85
CA ASN A 94 1.92 -7.81 -5.21
C ASN A 94 3.45 -7.81 -5.16
N VAL A 95 4.04 -9.00 -5.25
CA VAL A 95 5.46 -9.23 -5.52
C VAL A 95 5.59 -10.02 -6.82
N GLY A 96 6.27 -9.45 -7.80
CA GLY A 96 6.44 -10.03 -9.13
C GLY A 96 7.89 -9.91 -9.61
N ARG A 97 8.19 -10.55 -10.74
CA ARG A 97 9.54 -10.55 -11.34
C ARG A 97 9.76 -9.28 -12.18
N ALA A 98 9.91 -8.12 -11.52
CA ALA A 98 10.29 -6.88 -12.19
C ALA A 98 11.53 -6.28 -11.54
N HIS A 99 12.30 -5.50 -12.31
CA HIS A 99 13.52 -4.83 -11.86
C HIS A 99 14.56 -5.78 -11.23
N LEU A 100 14.69 -7.02 -11.78
CA LEU A 100 15.60 -8.04 -11.24
C LEU A 100 17.06 -7.58 -11.23
N GLU A 101 17.46 -6.73 -12.18
CA GLU A 101 18.82 -6.15 -12.24
C GLU A 101 19.13 -5.33 -10.98
N GLY A 102 18.19 -4.49 -10.52
CA GLY A 102 18.38 -3.67 -9.32
C GLY A 102 18.25 -4.44 -8.00
N PHE A 103 17.42 -5.49 -7.97
CA PHE A 103 17.18 -6.29 -6.75
C PHE A 103 18.02 -7.58 -6.68
N GLY A 104 18.76 -7.92 -7.75
CA GLY A 104 19.62 -9.09 -7.85
C GLY A 104 18.90 -10.43 -7.97
N SER A 105 17.68 -10.56 -7.43
CA SER A 105 16.89 -11.80 -7.47
C SER A 105 15.41 -11.53 -7.13
N PHE A 106 14.54 -12.51 -7.40
CA PHE A 106 13.16 -12.45 -6.95
C PHE A 106 13.04 -12.39 -5.42
N GLY A 107 13.90 -13.10 -4.68
CA GLY A 107 14.00 -12.98 -3.22
C GLY A 107 14.36 -11.56 -2.78
N GLY A 108 15.21 -10.86 -3.53
CA GLY A 108 15.52 -9.44 -3.32
C GLY A 108 14.30 -8.53 -3.48
N VAL A 109 13.45 -8.80 -4.48
CA VAL A 109 12.17 -8.07 -4.65
C VAL A 109 11.26 -8.27 -3.44
N ILE A 110 11.06 -9.52 -3.00
CA ILE A 110 10.23 -9.85 -1.83
C ILE A 110 10.76 -9.14 -0.59
N LYS A 111 12.07 -9.22 -0.34
CA LYS A 111 12.71 -8.58 0.81
C LYS A 111 12.54 -7.05 0.79
N THR A 112 12.79 -6.41 -0.35
CA THR A 112 12.68 -4.94 -0.47
C THR A 112 11.23 -4.48 -0.29
N LYS A 113 10.25 -5.12 -0.94
CA LYS A 113 8.83 -4.76 -0.71
C LYS A 113 8.41 -5.08 0.72
N GLY A 114 8.95 -6.15 1.30
CA GLY A 114 8.72 -6.55 2.69
C GLY A 114 9.22 -5.54 3.73
N GLU A 115 10.11 -4.61 3.38
CA GLU A 115 10.56 -3.51 4.26
C GLU A 115 9.38 -2.67 4.80
N LEU A 116 8.28 -2.54 4.02
CA LEU A 116 7.03 -1.95 4.50
C LEU A 116 6.43 -2.78 5.64
N TYR A 117 6.35 -4.11 5.48
CA TYR A 117 5.81 -4.99 6.51
C TYR A 117 6.70 -5.05 7.75
N ASP A 118 8.02 -4.98 7.60
CA ASP A 118 8.96 -4.88 8.72
C ASP A 118 8.73 -3.58 9.51
N TYR A 119 8.46 -2.48 8.83
CA TYR A 119 8.07 -1.23 9.48
C TYR A 119 6.73 -1.39 10.23
N MET A 120 5.69 -1.95 9.59
CA MET A 120 4.39 -2.16 10.23
C MET A 120 4.50 -3.05 11.49
N ARG A 121 5.29 -4.11 11.42
CA ARG A 121 5.54 -5.01 12.57
C ARG A 121 6.17 -4.26 13.73
N ARG A 122 7.20 -3.46 13.46
CA ARG A 122 7.92 -2.67 14.47
C ARG A 122 7.04 -1.61 15.13
N THR A 123 6.16 -0.97 14.36
CA THR A 123 5.32 0.14 14.83
C THR A 123 3.93 -0.30 15.28
N LYS A 124 3.62 -1.60 15.23
CA LYS A 124 2.29 -2.16 15.50
C LYS A 124 1.21 -1.56 14.59
N GLY A 125 1.60 -1.25 13.36
CA GLY A 125 0.67 -0.81 12.32
C GLY A 125 -0.16 -1.97 11.76
N LYS A 126 -1.15 -1.65 10.95
CA LYS A 126 -2.07 -2.62 10.34
C LYS A 126 -1.81 -2.73 8.84
N ILE A 127 -1.94 -3.92 8.28
CA ILE A 127 -1.82 -4.15 6.84
C ILE A 127 -3.14 -4.64 6.22
N PHE A 128 -3.34 -4.27 4.95
CA PHE A 128 -4.34 -4.89 4.09
C PHE A 128 -3.60 -5.84 3.15
N ILE A 129 -3.93 -7.11 3.20
CA ILE A 129 -3.18 -8.17 2.53
C ILE A 129 -4.04 -8.98 1.58
N ASN A 130 -3.55 -9.15 0.34
CA ASN A 130 -4.09 -10.15 -0.58
C ASN A 130 -3.67 -11.55 -0.10
N GLN A 131 -4.64 -12.30 0.44
CA GLN A 131 -4.37 -13.64 0.95
C GLN A 131 -4.18 -14.70 -0.14
N ASP A 132 -4.47 -14.41 -1.41
CA ASP A 132 -4.17 -15.32 -2.51
C ASP A 132 -2.68 -15.30 -2.87
N ASN A 133 -1.93 -14.28 -2.40
CA ASN A 133 -0.50 -14.17 -2.65
C ASN A 133 0.31 -14.85 -1.55
N LYS A 134 0.84 -16.06 -1.85
CA LYS A 134 1.61 -16.87 -0.92
C LYS A 134 2.83 -16.15 -0.33
N TYR A 135 3.53 -15.34 -1.13
CA TYR A 135 4.75 -14.64 -0.69
C TYR A 135 4.41 -13.52 0.32
N LEU A 136 3.28 -12.83 0.12
CA LEU A 136 2.82 -11.82 1.07
C LEU A 136 2.42 -12.47 2.40
N LYS A 137 1.75 -13.64 2.35
CA LYS A 137 1.40 -14.40 3.58
C LYS A 137 2.62 -14.79 4.38
N GLU A 138 3.70 -15.27 3.71
CA GLU A 138 4.94 -15.68 4.37
C GLU A 138 5.60 -14.52 5.13
N ILE A 139 5.61 -13.30 4.56
CA ILE A 139 6.27 -12.14 5.17
C ILE A 139 5.36 -11.32 6.09
N ALA A 140 4.05 -11.60 6.16
CA ALA A 140 3.07 -10.84 6.97
C ALA A 140 2.97 -11.31 8.42
N ASN A 141 3.68 -12.37 8.80
CA ASN A 141 3.57 -12.96 10.13
C ASN A 141 3.82 -11.96 11.25
N GLY A 142 2.98 -11.99 12.30
CA GLY A 142 3.09 -11.11 13.47
C GLY A 142 2.64 -9.66 13.25
N ILE A 143 1.90 -9.37 12.17
CA ILE A 143 1.32 -8.04 11.91
C ILE A 143 -0.20 -8.14 11.99
N GLU A 144 -0.85 -7.12 12.56
CA GLU A 144 -2.31 -6.99 12.49
C GLU A 144 -2.74 -6.80 11.05
N GLN A 145 -3.68 -7.64 10.56
CA GLN A 145 -4.01 -7.68 9.14
C GLN A 145 -5.52 -7.74 8.89
N VAL A 146 -5.93 -7.10 7.79
CA VAL A 146 -7.24 -7.23 7.17
C VAL A 146 -7.02 -7.94 5.84
N THR A 147 -7.63 -9.09 5.66
CA THR A 147 -7.43 -9.94 4.49
C THR A 147 -8.42 -9.64 3.38
N TYR A 148 -7.98 -9.68 2.14
CA TYR A 148 -8.84 -9.68 0.98
C TYR A 148 -8.34 -10.71 -0.04
N GLY A 149 -9.24 -11.19 -0.91
CA GLY A 149 -8.89 -12.20 -1.92
C GLY A 149 -10.09 -13.00 -2.42
N SER A 150 -9.79 -14.05 -3.18
CA SER A 150 -10.79 -14.95 -3.76
C SER A 150 -11.23 -16.09 -2.82
N ASP A 151 -10.55 -16.28 -1.71
CA ASP A 151 -10.91 -17.25 -0.68
C ASP A 151 -12.02 -16.68 0.21
N GLU A 152 -13.10 -17.45 0.41
CA GLU A 152 -14.26 -17.03 1.21
C GLU A 152 -13.94 -16.75 2.69
N THR A 153 -12.80 -17.19 3.18
CA THR A 153 -12.32 -16.88 4.53
C THR A 153 -11.76 -15.47 4.67
N ALA A 154 -11.55 -14.76 3.55
CA ALA A 154 -11.09 -13.36 3.58
C ALA A 154 -12.13 -12.46 4.24
N PHE A 155 -11.65 -11.44 4.96
CA PHE A 155 -12.52 -10.39 5.50
C PHE A 155 -13.31 -9.68 4.38
N ALA A 156 -12.66 -9.40 3.25
CA ALA A 156 -13.29 -8.93 2.03
C ALA A 156 -13.01 -9.97 0.91
N TRP A 157 -14.01 -10.79 0.64
CA TRP A 157 -13.97 -11.75 -0.44
C TRP A 157 -14.44 -11.12 -1.74
N GLY A 158 -13.85 -11.50 -2.88
CA GLY A 158 -14.32 -11.07 -4.18
C GLY A 158 -13.89 -12.01 -5.30
N CYS A 159 -14.75 -12.14 -6.31
CA CYS A 159 -14.42 -12.87 -7.53
C CYS A 159 -14.83 -12.08 -8.78
N VAL A 160 -14.03 -12.23 -9.83
CA VAL A 160 -14.37 -11.68 -11.15
C VAL A 160 -15.40 -12.56 -11.82
N VAL A 161 -16.55 -11.96 -12.19
CA VAL A 161 -17.65 -12.63 -12.88
C VAL A 161 -17.44 -12.54 -14.39
N SER A 162 -17.10 -11.36 -14.91
CA SER A 162 -16.83 -11.15 -16.33
C SER A 162 -15.85 -10.00 -16.56
N CYS A 163 -15.20 -10.00 -17.76
CA CYS A 163 -14.29 -8.94 -18.17
C CYS A 163 -14.64 -8.35 -19.56
N ASN A 164 -15.86 -8.59 -20.07
CA ASN A 164 -16.23 -8.14 -21.42
C ASN A 164 -17.69 -7.62 -21.45
N PRO A 165 -17.94 -6.37 -21.89
CA PRO A 165 -16.94 -5.34 -22.21
C PRO A 165 -16.35 -4.65 -20.97
N TYR A 166 -17.01 -4.79 -19.80
CA TYR A 166 -16.60 -4.19 -18.54
C TYR A 166 -16.26 -5.26 -17.51
N LEU A 167 -15.41 -4.88 -16.57
CA LEU A 167 -15.12 -5.71 -15.41
C LEU A 167 -16.35 -5.76 -14.50
N THR A 168 -16.91 -6.96 -14.31
CA THR A 168 -17.95 -7.24 -13.34
C THR A 168 -17.38 -8.15 -12.27
N PHE A 169 -17.57 -7.82 -11.01
CA PHE A 169 -17.13 -8.65 -9.89
C PHE A 169 -18.16 -8.65 -8.78
N GLU A 170 -18.23 -9.74 -8.06
CA GLU A 170 -18.98 -9.87 -6.81
C GLU A 170 -18.03 -9.74 -5.64
N TRP A 171 -18.50 -9.13 -4.56
CA TRP A 171 -17.74 -9.09 -3.33
C TRP A 171 -18.62 -9.22 -2.09
N LYS A 172 -18.05 -9.75 -1.02
CA LYS A 172 -18.69 -9.90 0.28
C LYS A 172 -17.80 -9.32 1.35
N GLN A 173 -18.40 -8.68 2.32
CA GLN A 173 -17.77 -8.26 3.55
C GLN A 173 -18.60 -8.73 4.73
N GLN A 174 -17.99 -9.46 5.69
CA GLN A 174 -18.69 -9.97 6.87
C GLN A 174 -19.98 -10.71 6.55
N GLY A 175 -19.99 -11.50 5.47
CA GLY A 175 -21.16 -12.30 5.05
C GLY A 175 -22.26 -11.55 4.29
N LYS A 176 -22.11 -10.25 4.04
CA LYS A 176 -23.02 -9.50 3.16
C LYS A 176 -22.48 -9.53 1.73
N ILE A 177 -23.33 -9.85 0.75
CA ILE A 177 -23.03 -9.81 -0.69
C ILE A 177 -23.34 -8.40 -1.21
N HIS A 178 -22.47 -7.87 -2.03
CA HIS A 178 -22.61 -6.57 -2.70
C HIS A 178 -22.40 -6.70 -4.19
#